data_063be0a07e5ff277f5cdcab7bac6e891
#
_entry.id   063be0a07e5ff277f5cdcab7bac6e891
#
_cell.length_a   1.000
_cell.length_b   1.000
_cell.length_c   1.000
_cell.angle_alpha   90.00
_cell.angle_beta   90.00
_cell.angle_gamma   90.00
#
_symmetry.space_group_name_H-M   'P 1'
#
loop_
_entity.id
_entity.type
_entity.pdbx_description
1 polymer ?
#
loop_
_entity_poly.entity_id
_entity_poly.type
_entity_poly.pdbx_seq_one_letter_code
_entity_poly.pdbx_strand_id
1 'polypeptide(L)'
;MLIVFKSVFIYYHLMKRLLSKIPIQIRYIGSIYLIGIMFFTLFRLVLLFTEIKQLQILPDKFTLISKAFFMGWRFDTVISGYLLFFPLLVLCVASFFRFNKALLYKIIHVFLFILYVFAFLICAIDIPFFNYYFSRLTIVVLSWMQNASFGFKMIFEEMSYLIYLFVFIAVCTSFYFSLSFIKRRIIKDVNDIVHENKMRYFIKLFLFSLLALAIMFLGIRGRIEKKSPIKVGTAYFSNYAFPNQLGLNPVFTFIQSYLDKINPENESLHLMDDKQAIYNANQYMNIPNGNMPFVREIKGDEQPLHANVVLVIMESMSANKMARYGNTKNLTPFLDSLASVNYCFDNFYSAGIHTFNGIFSTLYSYPALLKQNPMNGAVIPQFTGLSNTLKGFGYQNIYITTHDEQFDNVSGFLRANGFDKIISQKDYPSAKVLSTLGVPDHYMFEYAIPVLNDMYAHQKPFFATFMTASDHGPYIIPEDIDFKPRNKDIHEGIVEYADWAIRHFMNIAGQQTWFDNTIFVFLADHGAVVGSNVYDMPISYNHIPLIVYAPKLIKTAQAIQNFGGQIDVYPRFRNRKKKIIFTSKS
;
A
#
# COMPACT_ATOMS: atom_id res chain seq x y z
N MET A 1 35.05 0.64 -38.40
CA MET A 1 33.72 0.93 -38.96
C MET A 1 33.08 -0.30 -39.63
N LEU A 2 33.76 -1.00 -40.54
CA LEU A 2 33.20 -2.21 -41.23
C LEU A 2 32.83 -3.36 -40.28
N ILE A 3 33.56 -3.59 -39.19
CA ILE A 3 33.31 -4.68 -38.22
C ILE A 3 32.03 -4.40 -37.43
N VAL A 4 31.80 -3.13 -37.05
CA VAL A 4 30.57 -2.70 -36.34
C VAL A 4 29.34 -2.83 -37.25
N PHE A 5 29.44 -2.47 -38.54
CA PHE A 5 28.37 -2.66 -39.51
C PHE A 5 28.06 -4.15 -39.77
N LYS A 6 29.08 -5.01 -39.83
CA LYS A 6 28.89 -6.47 -40.00
C LYS A 6 28.21 -7.08 -38.75
N SER A 7 28.59 -6.70 -37.56
CA SER A 7 27.97 -7.20 -36.32
C SER A 7 26.52 -6.72 -36.17
N VAL A 8 26.21 -5.47 -36.49
CA VAL A 8 24.85 -4.94 -36.50
C VAL A 8 23.97 -5.65 -37.53
N PHE A 9 24.53 -5.95 -38.74
CA PHE A 9 23.81 -6.66 -39.80
C PHE A 9 23.55 -8.14 -39.42
N ILE A 10 24.51 -8.83 -38.83
CA ILE A 10 24.36 -10.21 -38.33
C ILE A 10 23.32 -10.24 -37.20
N TYR A 11 23.37 -9.30 -36.25
CA TYR A 11 22.42 -9.17 -35.15
C TYR A 11 20.99 -8.92 -35.67
N TYR A 12 20.84 -8.06 -36.65
CA TYR A 12 19.56 -7.78 -37.30
C TYR A 12 18.97 -9.04 -37.99
N HIS A 13 19.79 -9.81 -38.70
CA HIS A 13 19.34 -11.05 -39.37
C HIS A 13 19.00 -12.16 -38.37
N LEU A 14 19.77 -12.28 -37.29
CA LEU A 14 19.52 -13.23 -36.22
C LEU A 14 18.22 -12.89 -35.49
N MET A 15 18.01 -11.61 -35.18
CA MET A 15 16.80 -11.12 -34.52
C MET A 15 15.55 -11.28 -35.42
N LYS A 16 15.66 -11.02 -36.70
CA LYS A 16 14.59 -11.26 -37.69
C LYS A 16 14.23 -12.75 -37.78
N ARG A 17 15.23 -13.63 -37.72
CA ARG A 17 15.04 -15.11 -37.74
C ARG A 17 14.43 -15.62 -36.44
N LEU A 18 14.75 -15.03 -35.27
CA LEU A 18 14.12 -15.37 -33.99
C LEU A 18 12.66 -14.88 -33.94
N LEU A 19 12.42 -13.64 -34.35
CA LEU A 19 11.08 -13.07 -34.39
C LEU A 19 10.15 -13.81 -35.35
N SER A 20 10.67 -14.34 -36.46
CA SER A 20 9.85 -15.12 -37.42
C SER A 20 9.34 -16.46 -36.85
N LYS A 21 9.97 -16.98 -35.78
CA LYS A 21 9.50 -18.18 -35.08
C LYS A 21 8.31 -17.93 -34.16
N ILE A 22 8.06 -16.67 -33.77
CA ILE A 22 6.94 -16.29 -32.90
C ILE A 22 5.66 -16.16 -33.73
N PRO A 23 4.51 -16.73 -33.31
CA PRO A 23 3.24 -16.59 -34.00
C PRO A 23 2.87 -15.12 -34.26
N ILE A 24 2.29 -14.84 -35.41
CA ILE A 24 2.09 -13.49 -35.92
C ILE A 24 1.21 -12.62 -35.01
N GLN A 25 0.16 -13.23 -34.40
CA GLN A 25 -0.73 -12.54 -33.47
C GLN A 25 0.01 -12.06 -32.20
N ILE A 26 0.97 -12.84 -31.72
CA ILE A 26 1.76 -12.47 -30.53
C ILE A 26 2.73 -11.34 -30.90
N ARG A 27 3.36 -11.41 -32.08
CA ARG A 27 4.21 -10.31 -32.59
C ARG A 27 3.42 -9.02 -32.75
N TYR A 28 2.18 -9.11 -33.27
CA TYR A 28 1.30 -7.97 -33.44
C TYR A 28 0.99 -7.29 -32.10
N ILE A 29 0.46 -8.06 -31.14
CA ILE A 29 0.11 -7.56 -29.81
C ILE A 29 1.35 -7.07 -29.05
N GLY A 30 2.47 -7.80 -29.11
CA GLY A 30 3.72 -7.38 -28.47
C GLY A 30 4.28 -6.07 -29.04
N SER A 31 4.15 -5.85 -30.37
CA SER A 31 4.55 -4.59 -30.99
C SER A 31 3.67 -3.41 -30.53
N ILE A 32 2.35 -3.63 -30.40
CA ILE A 32 1.42 -2.60 -29.91
C ILE A 32 1.68 -2.30 -28.44
N TYR A 33 1.97 -3.33 -27.62
CA TYR A 33 2.37 -3.16 -26.23
C TYR A 33 3.59 -2.22 -26.12
N LEU A 34 4.66 -2.50 -26.85
CA LEU A 34 5.88 -1.69 -26.80
C LEU A 34 5.63 -0.23 -27.19
N ILE A 35 4.84 0.00 -28.24
CA ILE A 35 4.46 1.34 -28.65
C ILE A 35 3.57 2.01 -27.61
N GLY A 36 2.58 1.32 -27.05
CA GLY A 36 1.74 1.83 -25.98
C GLY A 36 2.55 2.31 -24.76
N ILE A 37 3.51 1.48 -24.30
CA ILE A 37 4.44 1.85 -23.23
C ILE A 37 5.26 3.10 -23.58
N MET A 38 5.74 3.20 -24.81
CA MET A 38 6.49 4.36 -25.28
C MET A 38 5.65 5.66 -25.17
N PHE A 39 4.39 5.62 -25.57
CA PHE A 39 3.52 6.78 -25.49
C PHE A 39 3.10 7.13 -24.06
N PHE A 40 2.83 6.15 -23.20
CA PHE A 40 2.63 6.41 -21.78
C PHE A 40 3.88 7.04 -21.12
N THR A 41 5.07 6.54 -21.48
CA THR A 41 6.33 7.12 -21.03
C THR A 41 6.50 8.56 -21.51
N LEU A 42 6.06 8.88 -22.72
CA LEU A 42 6.09 10.25 -23.26
C LEU A 42 5.21 11.20 -22.41
N PHE A 43 3.97 10.80 -22.06
CA PHE A 43 3.12 11.59 -21.15
C PHE A 43 3.77 11.80 -19.78
N ARG A 44 4.44 10.77 -19.25
CA ARG A 44 5.20 10.87 -17.99
C ARG A 44 6.36 11.83 -18.09
N LEU A 45 7.07 11.87 -19.23
CA LEU A 45 8.11 12.86 -19.50
C LEU A 45 7.53 14.28 -19.57
N VAL A 46 6.38 14.47 -20.22
CA VAL A 46 5.72 15.78 -20.25
C VAL A 46 5.40 16.24 -18.83
N LEU A 47 4.79 15.40 -18.00
CA LEU A 47 4.52 15.71 -16.59
C LEU A 47 5.79 16.04 -15.81
N LEU A 48 6.89 15.30 -16.02
CA LEU A 48 8.16 15.58 -15.38
C LEU A 48 8.68 16.98 -15.75
N PHE A 49 8.54 17.39 -17.02
CA PHE A 49 9.00 18.70 -17.48
C PHE A 49 8.10 19.84 -17.02
N THR A 50 6.78 19.64 -16.94
CA THR A 50 5.86 20.65 -16.41
C THR A 50 6.11 20.91 -14.91
N GLU A 51 6.49 19.88 -14.17
CA GLU A 51 6.75 19.92 -12.73
C GLU A 51 8.25 19.92 -12.37
N ILE A 52 9.12 20.39 -13.26
CA ILE A 52 10.58 20.32 -13.09
C ILE A 52 11.07 20.99 -11.79
N LYS A 53 10.32 21.97 -11.29
CA LYS A 53 10.62 22.67 -10.02
C LYS A 53 10.61 21.72 -8.82
N GLN A 54 9.79 20.66 -8.86
CA GLN A 54 9.71 19.66 -7.80
C GLN A 54 11.00 18.85 -7.64
N LEU A 55 11.85 18.85 -8.66
CA LEU A 55 13.15 18.19 -8.58
C LEU A 55 14.14 18.92 -7.67
N GLN A 56 13.93 20.20 -7.40
CA GLN A 56 14.88 21.00 -6.61
C GLN A 56 15.00 20.51 -5.17
N ILE A 57 13.93 19.97 -4.62
CA ILE A 57 13.85 19.48 -3.24
C ILE A 57 14.30 18.01 -3.07
N LEU A 58 14.63 17.31 -4.17
CA LEU A 58 15.01 15.91 -4.13
C LEU A 58 16.52 15.75 -3.86
N PRO A 59 16.92 14.92 -2.86
CA PRO A 59 18.34 14.71 -2.54
C PRO A 59 19.07 13.89 -3.61
N ASP A 60 18.45 12.81 -4.11
CA ASP A 60 19.00 11.93 -5.15
C ASP A 60 18.03 11.86 -6.34
N LYS A 61 18.10 12.90 -7.17
CA LYS A 61 17.19 13.11 -8.31
C LYS A 61 17.22 11.93 -9.28
N PHE A 62 18.41 11.47 -9.64
CA PHE A 62 18.56 10.43 -10.66
C PHE A 62 17.96 9.11 -10.22
N THR A 63 18.28 8.64 -9.03
CA THR A 63 17.76 7.38 -8.49
C THR A 63 16.25 7.43 -8.29
N LEU A 64 15.73 8.53 -7.72
CA LEU A 64 14.30 8.68 -7.47
C LEU A 64 13.49 8.73 -8.77
N ILE A 65 13.95 9.49 -9.76
CA ILE A 65 13.28 9.56 -11.07
C ILE A 65 13.38 8.23 -11.82
N SER A 66 14.54 7.57 -11.82
CA SER A 66 14.68 6.25 -12.44
C SER A 66 13.72 5.22 -11.82
N LYS A 67 13.57 5.21 -10.48
CA LYS A 67 12.59 4.37 -9.79
C LYS A 67 11.15 4.74 -10.17
N ALA A 68 10.83 6.03 -10.31
CA ALA A 68 9.51 6.49 -10.75
C ALA A 68 9.19 6.00 -12.17
N PHE A 69 10.13 6.07 -13.11
CA PHE A 69 9.94 5.55 -14.46
C PHE A 69 9.81 4.02 -14.49
N PHE A 70 10.59 3.29 -13.71
CA PHE A 70 10.44 1.84 -13.56
C PHE A 70 9.07 1.48 -12.98
N MET A 71 8.63 2.18 -11.94
CA MET A 71 7.30 1.98 -11.37
C MET A 71 6.21 2.32 -12.38
N GLY A 72 6.39 3.42 -13.12
CA GLY A 72 5.50 3.83 -14.19
C GLY A 72 5.37 2.77 -15.28
N TRP A 73 6.46 2.18 -15.72
CA TRP A 73 6.42 1.05 -16.67
C TRP A 73 5.58 -0.12 -16.15
N ARG A 74 5.61 -0.43 -14.86
CA ARG A 74 4.77 -1.49 -14.26
C ARG A 74 3.29 -1.13 -14.37
N PHE A 75 2.87 0.08 -13.99
CA PHE A 75 1.48 0.54 -14.12
C PHE A 75 1.03 0.64 -15.58
N ASP A 76 1.89 1.12 -16.47
CA ASP A 76 1.62 1.18 -17.90
C ASP A 76 1.41 -0.24 -18.49
N THR A 77 2.17 -1.22 -17.98
CA THR A 77 2.01 -2.64 -18.35
C THR A 77 0.66 -3.19 -17.90
N VAL A 78 0.20 -2.81 -16.70
CA VAL A 78 -1.13 -3.20 -16.21
C VAL A 78 -2.22 -2.67 -17.14
N ILE A 79 -2.19 -1.38 -17.46
CA ILE A 79 -3.19 -0.76 -18.35
C ILE A 79 -3.11 -1.36 -19.75
N SER A 80 -1.91 -1.44 -20.34
CA SER A 80 -1.73 -2.08 -21.65
C SER A 80 -2.19 -3.53 -21.63
N GLY A 81 -1.97 -4.26 -20.54
CA GLY A 81 -2.44 -5.63 -20.35
C GLY A 81 -3.97 -5.72 -20.46
N TYR A 82 -4.70 -4.85 -19.79
CA TYR A 82 -6.17 -4.80 -19.88
C TYR A 82 -6.64 -4.46 -21.30
N LEU A 83 -6.02 -3.46 -21.96
CA LEU A 83 -6.39 -3.05 -23.31
C LEU A 83 -6.12 -4.15 -24.34
N LEU A 84 -5.06 -4.94 -24.16
CA LEU A 84 -4.58 -5.94 -25.12
C LEU A 84 -5.10 -7.36 -24.85
N PHE A 85 -5.65 -7.64 -23.66
CA PHE A 85 -6.08 -8.99 -23.26
C PHE A 85 -7.14 -9.56 -24.21
N PHE A 86 -8.23 -8.83 -24.40
CA PHE A 86 -9.31 -9.28 -25.28
C PHE A 86 -8.86 -9.41 -26.75
N PRO A 87 -8.17 -8.45 -27.38
CA PRO A 87 -7.57 -8.60 -28.70
C PRO A 87 -6.64 -9.81 -28.85
N LEU A 88 -5.77 -10.07 -27.86
CA LEU A 88 -4.90 -11.25 -27.88
C LEU A 88 -5.72 -12.53 -27.87
N LEU A 89 -6.70 -12.63 -26.98
CA LEU A 89 -7.57 -13.81 -26.88
C LEU A 89 -8.29 -14.10 -28.19
N VAL A 90 -8.92 -13.07 -28.80
CA VAL A 90 -9.62 -13.19 -30.08
C VAL A 90 -8.68 -13.64 -31.20
N LEU A 91 -7.48 -13.06 -31.30
CA LEU A 91 -6.50 -13.45 -32.31
C LEU A 91 -5.96 -14.86 -32.08
N CYS A 92 -5.74 -15.30 -30.84
CA CYS A 92 -5.34 -16.67 -30.55
C CYS A 92 -6.44 -17.66 -30.94
N VAL A 93 -7.68 -17.42 -30.55
CA VAL A 93 -8.83 -18.28 -30.93
C VAL A 93 -9.00 -18.33 -32.44
N ALA A 94 -9.00 -17.20 -33.12
CA ALA A 94 -9.12 -17.14 -34.58
C ALA A 94 -7.99 -17.92 -35.30
N SER A 95 -6.78 -17.88 -34.75
CA SER A 95 -5.63 -18.61 -35.27
C SER A 95 -5.77 -20.12 -35.09
N PHE A 96 -6.36 -20.60 -33.98
CA PHE A 96 -6.68 -22.02 -33.77
C PHE A 96 -7.66 -22.55 -34.83
N PHE A 97 -8.70 -21.77 -35.14
CA PHE A 97 -9.66 -22.13 -36.18
C PHE A 97 -9.18 -21.78 -37.60
N ARG A 98 -7.90 -21.36 -37.73
CA ARG A 98 -7.31 -20.90 -39.01
C ARG A 98 -8.07 -19.74 -39.65
N PHE A 99 -8.76 -18.95 -38.83
CA PHE A 99 -9.53 -17.80 -39.26
C PHE A 99 -8.69 -16.53 -39.21
N ASN A 100 -7.51 -16.54 -39.84
CA ASN A 100 -6.59 -15.40 -39.88
C ASN A 100 -6.85 -14.50 -41.10
N LYS A 101 -8.05 -13.90 -41.15
CA LYS A 101 -8.33 -12.97 -42.23
C LYS A 101 -7.77 -11.60 -41.93
N ALA A 102 -7.16 -10.95 -42.92
CA ALA A 102 -6.67 -9.56 -42.83
C ALA A 102 -7.73 -8.57 -42.33
N LEU A 103 -9.02 -8.89 -42.55
CA LEU A 103 -10.15 -8.12 -42.03
C LEU A 103 -10.18 -8.10 -40.49
N LEU A 104 -9.90 -9.24 -39.82
CA LEU A 104 -9.87 -9.32 -38.36
C LEU A 104 -8.79 -8.38 -37.78
N TYR A 105 -7.61 -8.38 -38.39
CA TYR A 105 -6.54 -7.46 -37.97
C TYR A 105 -6.91 -5.98 -38.21
N LYS A 106 -7.68 -5.67 -39.25
CA LYS A 106 -8.19 -4.30 -39.48
C LYS A 106 -9.18 -3.88 -38.40
N ILE A 107 -10.11 -4.77 -38.03
CA ILE A 107 -11.10 -4.51 -36.97
C ILE A 107 -10.40 -4.29 -35.62
N ILE A 108 -9.51 -5.22 -35.25
CA ILE A 108 -8.75 -5.12 -33.98
C ILE A 108 -7.88 -3.87 -33.97
N HIS A 109 -7.30 -3.47 -35.08
CA HIS A 109 -6.52 -2.26 -35.20
C HIS A 109 -7.34 -1.00 -34.87
N VAL A 110 -8.54 -0.87 -35.45
CA VAL A 110 -9.44 0.26 -35.15
C VAL A 110 -9.88 0.23 -33.69
N PHE A 111 -10.24 -0.94 -33.19
CA PHE A 111 -10.62 -1.12 -31.79
C PHE A 111 -9.51 -0.68 -30.83
N LEU A 112 -8.27 -1.16 -31.05
CA LEU A 112 -7.13 -0.78 -30.23
C LEU A 112 -6.78 0.70 -30.34
N PHE A 113 -6.89 1.27 -31.55
CA PHE A 113 -6.67 2.71 -31.73
C PHE A 113 -7.64 3.51 -30.85
N ILE A 114 -8.93 3.19 -30.89
CA ILE A 114 -9.96 3.86 -30.07
C ILE A 114 -9.64 3.73 -28.57
N LEU A 115 -9.34 2.52 -28.09
CA LEU A 115 -9.03 2.30 -26.68
C LEU A 115 -7.81 3.09 -26.20
N TYR A 116 -6.73 3.10 -26.98
CA TYR A 116 -5.54 3.87 -26.62
C TYR A 116 -5.75 5.38 -26.70
N VAL A 117 -6.58 5.87 -27.67
CA VAL A 117 -6.95 7.29 -27.73
C VAL A 117 -7.68 7.72 -26.46
N PHE A 118 -8.62 6.90 -25.93
CA PHE A 118 -9.25 7.18 -24.64
C PHE A 118 -8.25 7.17 -23.48
N ALA A 119 -7.32 6.23 -23.46
CA ALA A 119 -6.28 6.19 -22.43
C ALA A 119 -5.36 7.43 -22.50
N PHE A 120 -4.98 7.86 -23.71
CA PHE A 120 -4.16 9.05 -23.92
C PHE A 120 -4.92 10.35 -23.62
N LEU A 121 -6.24 10.39 -23.83
CA LEU A 121 -7.08 11.51 -23.40
C LEU A 121 -7.03 11.69 -21.88
N ILE A 122 -7.18 10.58 -21.14
CA ILE A 122 -7.03 10.60 -19.67
C ILE A 122 -5.62 11.10 -19.29
N CYS A 123 -4.56 10.62 -19.95
CA CYS A 123 -3.20 11.09 -19.70
C CYS A 123 -2.99 12.57 -20.02
N ALA A 124 -3.64 13.10 -21.05
CA ALA A 124 -3.55 14.51 -21.42
C ALA A 124 -4.26 15.42 -20.43
N ILE A 125 -5.46 15.02 -19.96
CA ILE A 125 -6.23 15.75 -18.94
C ILE A 125 -5.52 15.69 -17.57
N ASP A 126 -4.79 14.62 -17.29
CA ASP A 126 -4.06 14.45 -16.04
C ASP A 126 -2.98 15.54 -15.82
N ILE A 127 -2.37 16.05 -16.86
CA ILE A 127 -1.30 17.05 -16.73
C ILE A 127 -1.82 18.35 -16.09
N PRO A 128 -2.84 19.04 -16.64
CA PRO A 128 -3.39 20.23 -16.00
C PRO A 128 -4.08 19.92 -14.67
N PHE A 129 -4.69 18.73 -14.51
CA PHE A 129 -5.25 18.30 -13.24
C PHE A 129 -4.17 18.18 -12.16
N PHE A 130 -3.02 17.60 -12.50
CA PHE A 130 -1.89 17.47 -11.58
C PHE A 130 -1.34 18.83 -11.16
N ASN A 131 -1.17 19.76 -12.10
CA ASN A 131 -0.68 21.11 -11.83
C ASN A 131 -1.58 21.85 -10.82
N TYR A 132 -2.88 21.55 -10.79
CA TYR A 132 -3.84 22.18 -9.90
C TYR A 132 -3.97 21.46 -8.54
N TYR A 133 -4.09 20.12 -8.55
CA TYR A 133 -4.38 19.33 -7.34
C TYR A 133 -3.17 18.63 -6.73
N PHE A 134 -2.03 18.63 -7.43
CA PHE A 134 -0.83 17.89 -7.05
C PHE A 134 -1.08 16.38 -6.81
N SER A 135 -2.03 15.84 -7.53
CA SER A 135 -2.51 14.44 -7.48
C SER A 135 -2.82 13.95 -8.89
N ARG A 136 -2.68 12.64 -9.12
CA ARG A 136 -3.07 12.03 -10.40
C ARG A 136 -4.58 12.10 -10.60
N LEU A 137 -5.00 12.03 -11.86
CA LEU A 137 -6.40 12.14 -12.24
C LEU A 137 -7.29 11.13 -11.54
N THR A 138 -8.41 11.61 -11.00
CA THR A 138 -9.45 10.81 -10.37
C THR A 138 -10.82 11.11 -10.98
N ILE A 139 -11.84 10.33 -10.59
CA ILE A 139 -13.23 10.53 -11.01
C ILE A 139 -13.78 11.94 -10.70
N VAL A 140 -13.14 12.68 -9.78
CA VAL A 140 -13.52 14.06 -9.43
C VAL A 140 -13.50 14.98 -10.66
N VAL A 141 -12.68 14.71 -11.65
CA VAL A 141 -12.67 15.47 -12.92
C VAL A 141 -14.03 15.51 -13.61
N LEU A 142 -14.88 14.49 -13.42
CA LEU A 142 -16.23 14.48 -13.99
C LEU A 142 -17.15 15.55 -13.41
N SER A 143 -16.84 16.10 -12.23
CA SER A 143 -17.58 17.25 -11.67
C SER A 143 -17.38 18.51 -12.54
N TRP A 144 -16.24 18.65 -13.21
CA TRP A 144 -15.99 19.74 -14.17
C TRP A 144 -16.88 19.66 -15.40
N MET A 145 -17.34 18.46 -15.76
CA MET A 145 -18.23 18.25 -16.89
C MET A 145 -19.69 18.68 -16.61
N GLN A 146 -20.06 18.96 -15.35
CA GLN A 146 -21.39 19.47 -15.00
C GLN A 146 -21.66 20.84 -15.65
N ASN A 147 -20.59 21.60 -15.93
CA ASN A 147 -20.62 22.84 -16.71
C ASN A 147 -19.74 22.73 -17.96
N ALA A 148 -20.05 21.77 -18.83
CA ALA A 148 -19.22 21.45 -20.00
C ALA A 148 -18.95 22.68 -20.89
N SER A 149 -19.92 23.60 -21.07
CA SER A 149 -19.74 24.84 -21.83
C SER A 149 -18.66 25.75 -21.25
N PHE A 150 -18.59 25.82 -19.91
CA PHE A 150 -17.53 26.59 -19.21
C PHE A 150 -16.17 25.90 -19.37
N GLY A 151 -16.11 24.59 -19.18
CA GLY A 151 -14.88 23.80 -19.37
C GLY A 151 -14.32 23.93 -20.79
N PHE A 152 -15.18 23.88 -21.81
CA PHE A 152 -14.76 24.11 -23.20
C PHE A 152 -14.23 25.54 -23.44
N LYS A 153 -14.85 26.57 -22.89
CA LYS A 153 -14.36 27.93 -23.01
C LYS A 153 -12.97 28.09 -22.38
N MET A 154 -12.74 27.53 -21.19
CA MET A 154 -11.43 27.56 -20.52
C MET A 154 -10.31 26.97 -21.38
N ILE A 155 -10.57 25.89 -22.14
CA ILE A 155 -9.54 25.29 -23.01
C ILE A 155 -9.06 26.29 -24.08
N PHE A 156 -9.94 27.17 -24.58
CA PHE A 156 -9.59 28.15 -25.62
C PHE A 156 -9.11 29.49 -25.05
N GLU A 157 -9.40 29.78 -23.80
CA GLU A 157 -8.98 31.03 -23.13
C GLU A 157 -7.59 30.93 -22.53
N GLU A 158 -7.13 29.71 -22.15
CA GLU A 158 -5.83 29.47 -21.54
C GLU A 158 -4.85 28.82 -22.53
N MET A 159 -3.78 29.52 -22.89
CA MET A 159 -2.77 29.06 -23.84
C MET A 159 -2.12 27.71 -23.42
N SER A 160 -1.98 27.48 -22.13
CA SER A 160 -1.44 26.22 -21.59
C SER A 160 -2.30 25.01 -21.96
N TYR A 161 -3.63 25.14 -21.92
CA TYR A 161 -4.55 24.07 -22.29
C TYR A 161 -4.56 23.80 -23.80
N LEU A 162 -4.41 24.83 -24.61
CA LEU A 162 -4.23 24.66 -26.06
C LEU A 162 -2.96 23.88 -26.39
N ILE A 163 -1.86 24.12 -25.66
CA ILE A 163 -0.63 23.34 -25.83
C ILE A 163 -0.88 21.86 -25.49
N TYR A 164 -1.55 21.54 -24.38
CA TYR A 164 -1.88 20.15 -24.02
C TYR A 164 -2.80 19.48 -25.04
N LEU A 165 -3.79 20.20 -25.58
CA LEU A 165 -4.63 19.72 -26.65
C LEU A 165 -3.83 19.42 -27.93
N PHE A 166 -2.92 20.31 -28.30
CA PHE A 166 -2.04 20.10 -29.45
C PHE A 166 -1.13 18.89 -29.26
N VAL A 167 -0.52 18.73 -28.08
CA VAL A 167 0.29 17.57 -27.73
C VAL A 167 -0.53 16.28 -27.83
N PHE A 168 -1.76 16.28 -27.30
CA PHE A 168 -2.67 15.15 -27.41
C PHE A 168 -2.94 14.75 -28.87
N ILE A 169 -3.27 15.71 -29.75
CA ILE A 169 -3.52 15.47 -31.17
C ILE A 169 -2.27 14.91 -31.85
N ALA A 170 -1.09 15.49 -31.57
CA ALA A 170 0.18 15.05 -32.12
C ALA A 170 0.52 13.61 -31.70
N VAL A 171 0.29 13.27 -30.41
CA VAL A 171 0.45 11.91 -29.87
C VAL A 171 -0.50 10.93 -30.58
N CYS A 172 -1.79 11.24 -30.66
CA CYS A 172 -2.78 10.37 -31.31
C CYS A 172 -2.46 10.14 -32.79
N THR A 173 -2.05 11.19 -33.49
CA THR A 173 -1.63 11.13 -34.89
C THR A 173 -0.39 10.25 -35.07
N SER A 174 0.64 10.46 -34.24
CA SER A 174 1.87 9.66 -34.28
C SER A 174 1.58 8.19 -33.94
N PHE A 175 0.69 7.93 -32.97
CA PHE A 175 0.25 6.59 -32.60
C PHE A 175 -0.50 5.91 -33.75
N TYR A 176 -1.40 6.63 -34.43
CA TYR A 176 -2.12 6.11 -35.61
C TYR A 176 -1.15 5.67 -36.70
N PHE A 177 -0.16 6.48 -37.05
CA PHE A 177 0.85 6.12 -38.05
C PHE A 177 1.70 4.92 -37.60
N SER A 178 2.10 4.88 -36.34
CA SER A 178 2.85 3.75 -35.78
C SER A 178 2.07 2.44 -35.85
N LEU A 179 0.80 2.46 -35.42
CA LEU A 179 -0.09 1.31 -35.53
C LEU A 179 -0.33 0.91 -37.00
N SER A 180 -0.53 1.88 -37.88
CA SER A 180 -0.76 1.61 -39.32
C SER A 180 0.47 0.99 -39.97
N PHE A 181 1.67 1.37 -39.58
CA PHE A 181 2.91 0.76 -40.03
C PHE A 181 3.02 -0.71 -39.60
N ILE A 182 2.74 -0.99 -38.29
CA ILE A 182 2.71 -2.39 -37.80
C ILE A 182 1.66 -3.21 -38.56
N LYS A 183 0.44 -2.68 -38.69
CA LYS A 183 -0.64 -3.36 -39.36
C LYS A 183 -0.25 -3.75 -40.79
N ARG A 184 0.35 -2.85 -41.57
CA ARG A 184 0.79 -3.12 -42.93
C ARG A 184 1.80 -4.26 -43.01
N ARG A 185 2.77 -4.30 -42.10
CA ARG A 185 3.76 -5.40 -42.02
C ARG A 185 3.10 -6.72 -41.63
N ILE A 186 2.23 -6.72 -40.62
CA ILE A 186 1.55 -7.93 -40.16
C ILE A 186 0.60 -8.50 -41.20
N ILE A 187 -0.18 -7.67 -41.92
CA ILE A 187 -1.08 -8.14 -42.97
C ILE A 187 -0.28 -8.76 -44.14
N LYS A 188 0.89 -8.22 -44.46
CA LYS A 188 1.78 -8.83 -45.45
C LYS A 188 2.23 -10.22 -44.99
N ASP A 189 2.71 -10.35 -43.75
CA ASP A 189 3.14 -11.63 -43.19
C ASP A 189 1.98 -12.65 -43.08
N VAL A 190 0.73 -12.21 -42.85
CA VAL A 190 -0.46 -13.10 -42.80
C VAL A 190 -0.74 -13.72 -44.16
N ASN A 191 -0.54 -12.97 -45.26
CA ASN A 191 -0.76 -13.46 -46.62
C ASN A 191 0.34 -14.42 -47.11
N ASP A 192 1.54 -14.34 -46.49
CA ASP A 192 2.72 -15.13 -46.85
C ASP A 192 2.91 -16.39 -45.95
N ILE A 193 1.90 -16.82 -45.17
CA ILE A 193 1.98 -18.03 -44.33
C ILE A 193 2.14 -19.28 -45.22
N VAL A 194 3.36 -19.81 -45.21
CA VAL A 194 3.77 -21.04 -45.87
C VAL A 194 3.27 -22.28 -45.11
N HIS A 195 3.00 -23.36 -45.85
CA HIS A 195 2.47 -24.63 -45.35
C HIS A 195 3.40 -25.31 -44.32
N GLU A 196 3.22 -25.00 -43.04
CA GLU A 196 3.78 -25.79 -41.94
C GLU A 196 2.95 -27.06 -41.70
N ASN A 197 3.58 -28.13 -41.24
CA ASN A 197 2.90 -29.36 -40.82
C ASN A 197 1.84 -29.01 -39.77
N LYS A 198 0.58 -29.40 -39.97
CA LYS A 198 -0.58 -29.04 -39.14
C LYS A 198 -0.31 -29.25 -37.64
N MET A 199 0.21 -30.42 -37.27
CA MET A 199 0.42 -30.77 -35.85
C MET A 199 1.50 -29.87 -35.20
N ARG A 200 2.62 -29.63 -35.89
CA ARG A 200 3.68 -28.73 -35.39
C ARG A 200 3.18 -27.29 -35.25
N TYR A 201 2.37 -26.82 -36.18
CA TYR A 201 1.76 -25.50 -36.10
C TYR A 201 0.84 -25.38 -34.87
N PHE A 202 -0.04 -26.37 -34.65
CA PHE A 202 -0.94 -26.35 -33.48
C PHE A 202 -0.21 -26.40 -32.17
N ILE A 203 0.77 -27.27 -32.01
CA ILE A 203 1.58 -27.35 -30.78
C ILE A 203 2.30 -26.02 -30.51
N LYS A 204 2.94 -25.47 -31.51
CA LYS A 204 3.62 -24.19 -31.45
C LYS A 204 2.67 -23.06 -31.05
N LEU A 205 1.53 -22.97 -31.76
CA LEU A 205 0.50 -21.96 -31.47
C LEU A 205 -0.01 -22.08 -30.04
N PHE A 206 -0.32 -23.28 -29.56
CA PHE A 206 -0.79 -23.55 -28.21
C PHE A 206 0.22 -23.09 -27.17
N LEU A 207 1.46 -23.54 -27.28
CA LEU A 207 2.51 -23.21 -26.30
C LEU A 207 2.79 -21.70 -26.25
N PHE A 208 2.91 -21.05 -27.40
CA PHE A 208 3.14 -19.61 -27.46
C PHE A 208 1.93 -18.80 -26.98
N SER A 209 0.70 -19.23 -27.27
CA SER A 209 -0.51 -18.56 -26.79
C SER A 209 -0.64 -18.69 -25.27
N LEU A 210 -0.39 -19.88 -24.73
CA LEU A 210 -0.39 -20.13 -23.29
C LEU A 210 0.65 -19.25 -22.58
N LEU A 211 1.87 -19.22 -23.11
CA LEU A 211 2.95 -18.37 -22.58
C LEU A 211 2.61 -16.88 -22.66
N ALA A 212 2.06 -16.42 -23.79
CA ALA A 212 1.66 -15.02 -23.96
C ALA A 212 0.54 -14.62 -22.99
N LEU A 213 -0.46 -15.49 -22.81
CA LEU A 213 -1.54 -15.25 -21.83
C LEU A 213 -1.02 -15.27 -20.39
N ALA A 214 -0.08 -16.16 -20.05
CA ALA A 214 0.55 -16.20 -18.73
C ALA A 214 1.37 -14.93 -18.45
N ILE A 215 2.17 -14.47 -19.42
CA ILE A 215 2.94 -13.21 -19.31
C ILE A 215 1.98 -12.02 -19.17
N MET A 216 0.90 -12.00 -19.95
CA MET A 216 -0.10 -10.92 -19.87
C MET A 216 -0.83 -10.93 -18.53
N PHE A 217 -1.19 -12.10 -17.99
CA PHE A 217 -1.78 -12.22 -16.67
C PHE A 217 -0.84 -11.67 -15.57
N LEU A 218 0.45 -12.03 -15.63
CA LEU A 218 1.46 -11.47 -14.71
C LEU A 218 1.62 -9.95 -14.89
N GLY A 219 1.56 -9.48 -16.14
CA GLY A 219 1.59 -8.05 -16.45
C GLY A 219 0.39 -7.29 -15.88
N ILE A 220 -0.83 -7.82 -16.03
CA ILE A 220 -2.05 -7.25 -15.45
C ILE A 220 -2.00 -7.28 -13.92
N ARG A 221 -1.52 -8.38 -13.32
CA ARG A 221 -1.34 -8.47 -11.88
C ARG A 221 -0.32 -7.44 -11.35
N GLY A 222 0.69 -7.09 -12.15
CA GLY A 222 1.72 -6.07 -11.86
C GLY A 222 2.69 -6.42 -10.72
N ARG A 223 2.51 -7.59 -10.06
CA ARG A 223 3.34 -8.09 -8.95
C ARG A 223 3.45 -9.61 -9.00
N ILE A 224 4.58 -10.14 -8.51
CA ILE A 224 4.84 -11.59 -8.41
C ILE A 224 4.35 -12.13 -7.05
N GLU A 225 4.37 -11.31 -6.01
CA GLU A 225 3.96 -11.67 -4.65
C GLU A 225 2.50 -12.13 -4.60
N LYS A 226 2.24 -13.22 -3.84
CA LYS A 226 0.96 -13.94 -3.91
C LYS A 226 -0.22 -13.16 -3.32
N LYS A 227 0.01 -12.29 -2.34
CA LYS A 227 -1.03 -11.78 -1.45
C LYS A 227 -1.95 -10.72 -2.11
N SER A 228 -1.42 -9.83 -2.95
CA SER A 228 -2.24 -8.81 -3.61
C SER A 228 -1.70 -8.40 -4.98
N PRO A 229 -2.55 -7.98 -5.93
CA PRO A 229 -2.10 -7.31 -7.15
C PRO A 229 -1.51 -5.94 -6.83
N ILE A 230 -0.98 -5.27 -7.85
CA ILE A 230 -0.47 -3.90 -7.73
C ILE A 230 -1.61 -2.95 -7.32
N LYS A 231 -1.32 -2.07 -6.37
CA LYS A 231 -2.22 -1.01 -5.87
C LYS A 231 -1.53 0.35 -5.98
N VAL A 232 -2.28 1.44 -5.83
CA VAL A 232 -1.74 2.82 -5.83
C VAL A 232 -0.58 2.96 -4.85
N GLY A 233 -0.70 2.41 -3.64
CA GLY A 233 0.37 2.44 -2.64
C GLY A 233 1.67 1.75 -3.05
N THR A 234 1.65 0.87 -4.05
CA THR A 234 2.89 0.27 -4.58
C THR A 234 3.82 1.33 -5.20
N ALA A 235 3.26 2.46 -5.66
CA ALA A 235 4.04 3.58 -6.18
C ALA A 235 4.69 4.45 -5.09
N TYR A 236 4.35 4.26 -3.82
CA TYR A 236 4.92 5.02 -2.71
C TYR A 236 6.24 4.38 -2.24
N PHE A 237 7.24 4.42 -3.10
CA PHE A 237 8.57 3.85 -2.86
C PHE A 237 9.53 4.82 -2.17
N SER A 238 9.13 6.08 -1.98
CA SER A 238 9.94 7.14 -1.35
C SER A 238 9.10 8.01 -0.43
N ASN A 239 9.79 8.82 0.39
CA ASN A 239 9.16 9.83 1.27
C ASN A 239 8.85 11.14 0.54
N TYR A 240 9.10 11.22 -0.76
CA TYR A 240 8.85 12.39 -1.60
C TYR A 240 7.60 12.16 -2.46
N ALA A 241 6.63 13.06 -2.34
CA ALA A 241 5.34 12.92 -3.00
C ALA A 241 5.46 12.88 -4.53
N PHE A 242 6.24 13.80 -5.12
CA PHE A 242 6.33 13.93 -6.58
C PHE A 242 6.85 12.67 -7.29
N PRO A 243 7.98 12.02 -6.89
CA PRO A 243 8.42 10.77 -7.51
C PRO A 243 7.40 9.64 -7.39
N ASN A 244 6.70 9.56 -6.26
CA ASN A 244 5.66 8.55 -6.04
C ASN A 244 4.48 8.77 -7.01
N GLN A 245 4.01 10.00 -7.14
CA GLN A 245 2.94 10.38 -8.08
C GLN A 245 3.38 10.18 -9.54
N LEU A 246 4.61 10.55 -9.88
CA LEU A 246 5.18 10.35 -11.23
C LEU A 246 5.21 8.87 -11.63
N GLY A 247 5.38 7.96 -10.65
CA GLY A 247 5.36 6.51 -10.83
C GLY A 247 3.98 5.93 -11.16
N LEU A 248 2.89 6.66 -10.98
CA LEU A 248 1.53 6.19 -11.28
C LEU A 248 1.16 6.40 -12.75
N ASN A 249 0.20 5.60 -13.23
CA ASN A 249 -0.47 5.83 -14.50
C ASN A 249 -1.85 6.44 -14.26
N PRO A 250 -2.23 7.56 -14.91
CA PRO A 250 -3.49 8.25 -14.63
C PRO A 250 -4.73 7.46 -15.04
N VAL A 251 -4.64 6.56 -16.00
CA VAL A 251 -5.75 5.66 -16.34
C VAL A 251 -6.03 4.70 -15.18
N PHE A 252 -4.96 4.22 -14.52
CA PHE A 252 -5.09 3.34 -13.36
C PHE A 252 -5.76 4.07 -12.19
N THR A 253 -5.31 5.28 -11.85
CA THR A 253 -5.88 6.05 -10.74
C THR A 253 -7.31 6.49 -11.01
N PHE A 254 -7.63 6.85 -12.27
CA PHE A 254 -8.99 7.19 -12.68
C PHE A 254 -9.95 6.00 -12.52
N ILE A 255 -9.58 4.81 -13.05
CA ILE A 255 -10.40 3.60 -12.92
C ILE A 255 -10.54 3.21 -11.45
N GLN A 256 -9.44 3.23 -10.67
CA GLN A 256 -9.48 2.90 -9.26
C GLN A 256 -10.43 3.83 -8.49
N SER A 257 -10.35 5.14 -8.72
CA SER A 257 -11.23 6.10 -8.07
C SER A 257 -12.71 5.95 -8.46
N TYR A 258 -12.99 5.49 -9.69
CA TYR A 258 -14.33 5.12 -10.10
C TYR A 258 -14.84 3.89 -9.34
N LEU A 259 -14.01 2.84 -9.25
CA LEU A 259 -14.35 1.63 -8.51
C LEU A 259 -14.56 1.93 -7.02
N ASP A 260 -13.71 2.79 -6.43
CA ASP A 260 -13.86 3.24 -5.05
C ASP A 260 -15.20 3.98 -4.82
N LYS A 261 -15.62 4.80 -5.80
CA LYS A 261 -16.89 5.55 -5.72
C LYS A 261 -18.12 4.66 -5.79
N ILE A 262 -18.09 3.61 -6.61
CA ILE A 262 -19.22 2.68 -6.76
C ILE A 262 -19.22 1.55 -5.73
N ASN A 263 -18.17 1.43 -4.92
CA ASN A 263 -18.12 0.43 -3.87
C ASN A 263 -19.07 0.82 -2.74
N PRO A 264 -20.11 0.01 -2.42
CA PRO A 264 -21.06 0.31 -1.34
C PRO A 264 -20.39 0.44 0.04
N GLU A 265 -19.21 -0.16 0.21
CA GLU A 265 -18.44 -0.05 1.45
C GLU A 265 -17.88 1.36 1.69
N ASN A 266 -17.77 2.17 0.64
CA ASN A 266 -17.28 3.56 0.72
C ASN A 266 -18.44 4.59 0.78
N GLU A 267 -19.67 4.13 0.88
CA GLU A 267 -20.83 5.02 0.99
C GLU A 267 -20.80 5.75 2.33
N SER A 268 -21.02 7.07 2.30
CA SER A 268 -21.05 7.88 3.52
C SER A 268 -22.30 7.55 4.36
N LEU A 269 -22.11 7.29 5.64
CA LEU A 269 -23.19 7.06 6.58
C LEU A 269 -23.77 8.41 7.04
N HIS A 270 -25.01 8.71 6.65
CA HIS A 270 -25.75 9.86 7.15
C HIS A 270 -26.69 9.42 8.27
N LEU A 271 -26.18 9.41 9.51
CA LEU A 271 -26.95 8.97 10.69
C LEU A 271 -27.73 10.13 11.32
N MET A 272 -27.29 11.37 11.13
CA MET A 272 -27.93 12.60 11.64
C MET A 272 -27.45 13.81 10.81
N ASP A 273 -28.09 14.97 11.04
CA ASP A 273 -27.65 16.25 10.44
C ASP A 273 -26.20 16.59 10.85
N ASP A 274 -25.38 17.07 9.90
CA ASP A 274 -23.96 17.35 10.11
C ASP A 274 -23.70 18.38 11.22
N LYS A 275 -24.53 19.43 11.33
CA LYS A 275 -24.40 20.44 12.38
C LYS A 275 -24.70 19.86 13.76
N GLN A 276 -25.70 18.99 13.83
CA GLN A 276 -26.05 18.30 15.05
C GLN A 276 -24.95 17.30 15.43
N ALA A 277 -24.37 16.58 14.46
CA ALA A 277 -23.25 15.67 14.68
C ALA A 277 -22.02 16.41 15.24
N ILE A 278 -21.65 17.54 14.63
CA ILE A 278 -20.55 18.40 15.09
C ILE A 278 -20.81 18.92 16.51
N TYR A 279 -22.00 19.41 16.77
CA TYR A 279 -22.39 19.88 18.09
C TYR A 279 -22.27 18.79 19.15
N ASN A 280 -22.84 17.62 18.90
CA ASN A 280 -22.81 16.47 19.80
C ASN A 280 -21.37 16.01 20.07
N ALA A 281 -20.54 15.91 19.03
CA ALA A 281 -19.14 15.51 19.16
C ALA A 281 -18.32 16.52 19.96
N ASN A 282 -18.51 17.84 19.72
CA ASN A 282 -17.84 18.88 20.48
C ASN A 282 -18.25 18.87 21.96
N GLN A 283 -19.54 18.65 22.26
CA GLN A 283 -20.02 18.50 23.64
C GLN A 283 -19.42 17.27 24.31
N TYR A 284 -19.40 16.12 23.61
CA TYR A 284 -18.84 14.87 24.13
C TYR A 284 -17.34 14.99 24.43
N MET A 285 -16.59 15.68 23.58
CA MET A 285 -15.14 15.89 23.72
C MET A 285 -14.77 17.10 24.58
N ASN A 286 -15.76 17.80 25.18
CA ASN A 286 -15.55 19.05 25.93
C ASN A 286 -14.76 20.11 25.14
N ILE A 287 -15.04 20.25 23.84
CA ILE A 287 -14.42 21.25 22.99
C ILE A 287 -15.28 22.53 23.04
N PRO A 288 -14.69 23.69 23.41
CA PRO A 288 -15.42 24.96 23.40
C PRO A 288 -15.99 25.26 22.02
N ASN A 289 -17.20 25.81 21.96
CA ASN A 289 -17.80 26.30 20.72
C ASN A 289 -16.90 27.37 20.11
N GLY A 290 -16.19 27.03 19.04
CA GLY A 290 -15.26 27.90 18.33
C GLY A 290 -15.36 27.74 16.82
N ASN A 291 -14.60 28.55 16.10
CA ASN A 291 -14.61 28.57 14.62
C ASN A 291 -14.05 27.29 13.97
N MET A 292 -13.41 26.39 14.72
CA MET A 292 -12.88 25.13 14.23
C MET A 292 -13.48 23.95 15.02
N PRO A 293 -14.39 23.18 14.42
CA PRO A 293 -14.92 21.96 15.05
C PRO A 293 -13.79 20.94 15.28
N PHE A 294 -13.92 20.16 16.36
CA PHE A 294 -12.99 19.08 16.73
C PHE A 294 -11.56 19.51 17.12
N VAL A 295 -11.28 20.80 17.24
CA VAL A 295 -9.96 21.30 17.64
C VAL A 295 -9.92 21.62 19.12
N ARG A 296 -9.01 20.98 19.85
CA ARG A 296 -8.68 21.29 21.24
C ARG A 296 -7.21 21.63 21.36
N GLU A 297 -6.90 22.82 21.88
CA GLU A 297 -5.53 23.21 22.19
C GLU A 297 -5.12 22.56 23.52
N ILE A 298 -4.04 21.78 23.50
CA ILE A 298 -3.41 21.22 24.70
C ILE A 298 -2.10 21.96 24.92
N LYS A 299 -2.06 22.84 25.93
CA LYS A 299 -0.82 23.54 26.33
C LYS A 299 0.02 22.59 27.20
N GLY A 300 1.25 22.34 26.79
CA GLY A 300 2.23 21.58 27.55
C GLY A 300 3.22 22.51 28.22
N ASP A 301 3.47 22.29 29.49
CA ASP A 301 4.32 23.17 30.32
C ASP A 301 5.79 22.70 30.43
N GLU A 302 6.19 21.58 29.78
CA GLU A 302 7.52 20.96 29.98
C GLU A 302 8.22 20.60 28.66
N GLN A 303 9.56 20.47 28.76
CA GLN A 303 10.41 20.03 27.63
C GLN A 303 10.09 18.57 27.21
N PRO A 304 10.22 18.21 25.93
CA PRO A 304 10.06 16.84 25.46
C PRO A 304 11.01 15.86 26.14
N LEU A 305 10.54 14.67 26.51
CA LEU A 305 11.35 13.65 27.19
C LEU A 305 12.44 13.03 26.31
N HIS A 306 12.36 13.14 25.00
CA HIS A 306 13.27 12.52 24.02
C HIS A 306 13.56 11.02 24.27
N ALA A 307 12.64 10.31 24.93
CA ALA A 307 12.71 8.85 25.09
C ALA A 307 12.36 8.16 23.78
N ASN A 308 13.02 7.04 23.47
CA ASN A 308 12.58 6.19 22.37
C ASN A 308 11.17 5.64 22.63
N VAL A 309 10.46 5.31 21.58
CA VAL A 309 9.13 4.71 21.66
C VAL A 309 9.11 3.41 20.86
N VAL A 310 8.72 2.34 21.50
CA VAL A 310 8.44 1.03 20.87
C VAL A 310 6.96 0.72 21.06
N LEU A 311 6.23 0.67 19.98
CA LEU A 311 4.82 0.33 19.94
C LEU A 311 4.66 -1.06 19.30
N VAL A 312 4.18 -2.03 20.06
CA VAL A 312 3.89 -3.39 19.58
C VAL A 312 2.38 -3.53 19.42
N ILE A 313 1.93 -3.63 18.20
CA ILE A 313 0.55 -3.94 17.83
C ILE A 313 0.45 -5.45 17.64
N MET A 314 -0.24 -6.12 18.58
CA MET A 314 -0.35 -7.57 18.62
C MET A 314 -1.55 -8.04 17.79
N GLU A 315 -1.34 -8.95 16.85
CA GLU A 315 -2.41 -9.54 16.03
C GLU A 315 -3.44 -10.26 16.89
N SER A 316 -4.71 -9.84 16.78
CA SER A 316 -5.88 -10.53 17.36
C SER A 316 -5.82 -10.82 18.88
N MET A 317 -4.99 -10.09 19.64
CA MET A 317 -4.81 -10.34 21.07
C MET A 317 -5.97 -9.77 21.88
N SER A 318 -7.04 -10.56 22.05
CA SER A 318 -8.15 -10.22 22.93
C SER A 318 -7.72 -10.22 24.41
N ALA A 319 -8.24 -9.28 25.19
CA ALA A 319 -8.06 -9.25 26.64
C ALA A 319 -8.47 -10.58 27.30
N ASN A 320 -9.52 -11.23 26.83
CA ASN A 320 -10.02 -12.52 27.35
C ASN A 320 -9.02 -13.70 27.18
N LYS A 321 -7.92 -13.53 26.46
CA LYS A 321 -6.83 -14.52 26.38
C LYS A 321 -5.87 -14.44 27.56
N MET A 322 -5.89 -13.33 28.32
CA MET A 322 -5.02 -13.08 29.46
C MET A 322 -5.65 -13.54 30.77
N ALA A 323 -4.82 -14.06 31.69
CA ALA A 323 -5.27 -14.49 33.02
C ALA A 323 -5.81 -13.31 33.85
N ARG A 324 -5.27 -12.10 33.63
CA ARG A 324 -5.74 -10.84 34.23
C ARG A 324 -7.25 -10.61 34.03
N TYR A 325 -7.79 -11.03 32.90
CA TYR A 325 -9.21 -10.86 32.54
C TYR A 325 -10.02 -12.15 32.66
N GLY A 326 -9.53 -13.11 33.44
CA GLY A 326 -10.26 -14.32 33.83
C GLY A 326 -9.95 -15.58 33.00
N ASN A 327 -8.97 -15.55 32.11
CA ASN A 327 -8.54 -16.75 31.39
C ASN A 327 -7.81 -17.71 32.33
N THR A 328 -8.31 -18.95 32.47
CA THR A 328 -7.73 -19.96 33.36
C THR A 328 -6.65 -20.82 32.72
N LYS A 329 -6.44 -20.70 31.40
CA LYS A 329 -5.52 -21.56 30.63
C LYS A 329 -4.06 -21.08 30.67
N ASN A 330 -3.80 -19.91 31.29
CA ASN A 330 -2.47 -19.30 31.44
C ASN A 330 -1.73 -19.17 30.09
N LEU A 331 -2.40 -18.61 29.07
CA LEU A 331 -1.87 -18.50 27.71
C LEU A 331 -0.80 -17.40 27.58
N THR A 332 -0.86 -16.37 28.42
CA THR A 332 -0.06 -15.14 28.29
C THR A 332 0.70 -14.79 29.59
N PRO A 333 1.51 -15.72 30.13
CA PRO A 333 2.15 -15.51 31.44
C PRO A 333 3.10 -14.31 31.47
N PHE A 334 3.76 -13.98 30.36
CA PHE A 334 4.65 -12.81 30.29
C PHE A 334 3.86 -11.50 30.25
N LEU A 335 2.85 -11.39 29.40
CA LEU A 335 2.00 -10.18 29.33
C LEU A 335 1.25 -9.96 30.65
N ASP A 336 0.76 -11.01 31.29
CA ASP A 336 0.13 -10.93 32.61
C ASP A 336 1.10 -10.44 33.70
N SER A 337 2.33 -10.95 33.70
CA SER A 337 3.40 -10.46 34.57
C SER A 337 3.72 -8.99 34.29
N LEU A 338 3.88 -8.62 33.04
CA LEU A 338 4.17 -7.24 32.63
C LEU A 338 3.05 -6.28 33.05
N ALA A 339 1.79 -6.69 32.89
CA ALA A 339 0.61 -5.93 33.29
C ALA A 339 0.50 -5.74 34.79
N SER A 340 1.02 -6.70 35.62
CA SER A 340 0.94 -6.65 37.07
C SER A 340 1.88 -5.63 37.69
N VAL A 341 3.00 -5.30 37.02
CA VAL A 341 4.08 -4.43 37.59
C VAL A 341 4.22 -3.10 36.87
N ASN A 342 3.34 -2.79 35.90
CA ASN A 342 3.39 -1.59 35.08
C ASN A 342 2.03 -0.89 34.98
N TYR A 343 1.88 0.05 34.03
CA TYR A 343 0.58 0.66 33.76
C TYR A 343 -0.21 -0.27 32.84
N CYS A 344 -1.37 -0.74 33.32
CA CYS A 344 -2.30 -1.57 32.57
C CYS A 344 -3.68 -0.90 32.55
N PHE A 345 -4.27 -0.82 31.37
CA PHE A 345 -5.62 -0.26 31.16
C PHE A 345 -6.62 -1.40 31.04
N ASP A 346 -7.46 -1.58 32.07
CA ASP A 346 -8.35 -2.73 32.14
C ASP A 346 -9.58 -2.62 31.26
N ASN A 347 -10.00 -1.39 30.89
CA ASN A 347 -11.16 -1.13 30.04
C ASN A 347 -10.73 -0.45 28.74
N PHE A 348 -9.91 -1.15 27.93
CA PHE A 348 -9.39 -0.61 26.68
C PHE A 348 -9.92 -1.39 25.47
N TYR A 349 -10.36 -0.66 24.43
CA TYR A 349 -11.11 -1.24 23.34
C TYR A 349 -10.54 -0.87 21.97
N SER A 350 -10.60 -1.81 21.02
CA SER A 350 -10.27 -1.57 19.62
C SER A 350 -11.37 -0.75 18.93
N ALA A 351 -10.96 0.06 17.96
CA ALA A 351 -11.89 0.89 17.18
C ALA A 351 -12.62 0.08 16.08
N GLY A 352 -12.15 -1.12 15.76
CA GLY A 352 -12.71 -1.99 14.75
C GLY A 352 -12.27 -3.44 14.92
N ILE A 353 -12.53 -4.26 13.91
CA ILE A 353 -12.30 -5.70 13.93
C ILE A 353 -11.30 -6.17 12.86
N HIS A 354 -10.59 -5.25 12.22
CA HIS A 354 -9.58 -5.53 11.20
C HIS A 354 -8.27 -4.82 11.53
N THR A 355 -7.16 -5.42 11.14
CA THR A 355 -5.81 -4.91 11.36
C THR A 355 -5.63 -3.45 10.89
N PHE A 356 -6.17 -3.10 9.71
CA PHE A 356 -6.09 -1.72 9.23
C PHE A 356 -6.83 -0.71 10.13
N ASN A 357 -7.94 -1.12 10.77
CA ASN A 357 -8.64 -0.27 11.74
C ASN A 357 -7.76 0.01 12.97
N GLY A 358 -7.14 -1.04 13.51
CA GLY A 358 -6.23 -0.95 14.65
C GLY A 358 -5.02 -0.05 14.37
N ILE A 359 -4.35 -0.25 13.26
CA ILE A 359 -3.22 0.58 12.83
C ILE A 359 -3.63 2.04 12.67
N PHE A 360 -4.72 2.29 11.93
CA PHE A 360 -5.20 3.64 11.63
C PHE A 360 -5.61 4.40 12.89
N SER A 361 -6.44 3.77 13.73
CA SER A 361 -6.94 4.43 14.95
C SER A 361 -5.85 4.65 15.99
N THR A 362 -4.93 3.70 16.15
CA THR A 362 -3.82 3.82 17.10
C THR A 362 -2.85 4.93 16.73
N LEU A 363 -2.46 5.00 15.46
CA LEU A 363 -1.42 5.92 15.00
C LEU A 363 -1.93 7.33 14.72
N TYR A 364 -3.19 7.47 14.31
CA TYR A 364 -3.74 8.75 13.84
C TYR A 364 -4.94 9.26 14.64
N SER A 365 -5.44 8.51 15.65
CA SER A 365 -6.57 8.90 16.52
C SER A 365 -7.89 9.16 15.80
N TYR A 366 -8.10 8.58 14.65
CA TYR A 366 -9.38 8.62 13.97
C TYR A 366 -10.19 7.36 14.28
N PRO A 367 -11.49 7.48 14.54
CA PRO A 367 -12.35 6.31 14.69
C PRO A 367 -12.37 5.52 13.37
N ALA A 368 -12.32 4.21 13.48
CA ALA A 368 -12.50 3.35 12.31
C ALA A 368 -13.93 3.47 11.80
N LEU A 369 -14.06 3.73 10.51
CA LEU A 369 -15.36 3.74 9.86
C LEU A 369 -15.76 2.30 9.49
N LEU A 370 -17.01 1.92 9.75
CA LEU A 370 -17.55 0.63 9.33
C LEU A 370 -17.41 0.50 7.80
N LYS A 371 -16.84 -0.62 7.36
CA LYS A 371 -16.67 -1.00 5.95
C LYS A 371 -15.64 -0.18 5.15
N GLN A 372 -15.10 0.93 5.67
CA GLN A 372 -14.12 1.74 4.95
C GLN A 372 -12.70 1.44 5.41
N ASN A 373 -11.82 1.18 4.43
CA ASN A 373 -10.37 1.15 4.68
C ASN A 373 -9.73 2.44 4.18
N PRO A 374 -9.38 3.40 5.08
CA PRO A 374 -8.83 4.69 4.68
C PRO A 374 -7.44 4.60 4.03
N MET A 375 -6.77 3.44 4.14
CA MET A 375 -5.48 3.20 3.51
C MET A 375 -5.59 2.79 2.04
N ASN A 376 -6.75 2.25 1.63
CA ASN A 376 -7.03 1.77 0.28
C ASN A 376 -7.81 2.81 -0.51
N GLY A 377 -7.15 3.58 -1.35
CA GLY A 377 -7.84 4.54 -2.22
C GLY A 377 -6.98 4.93 -3.41
N ALA A 378 -7.60 5.52 -4.41
CA ALA A 378 -6.92 6.09 -5.58
C ALA A 378 -6.01 7.26 -5.20
N VAL A 379 -6.37 7.96 -4.12
CA VAL A 379 -5.56 9.00 -3.48
C VAL A 379 -5.32 8.57 -2.04
N ILE A 380 -4.06 8.58 -1.62
CA ILE A 380 -3.71 8.29 -0.23
C ILE A 380 -3.86 9.60 0.56
N PRO A 381 -4.81 9.66 1.50
CA PRO A 381 -5.01 10.87 2.28
C PRO A 381 -3.86 11.09 3.27
N GLN A 382 -3.60 12.35 3.59
CA GLN A 382 -2.63 12.73 4.61
C GLN A 382 -3.35 13.02 5.93
N PHE A 383 -2.86 12.39 7.00
CA PHE A 383 -3.35 12.58 8.36
C PHE A 383 -2.23 13.07 9.26
N THR A 384 -2.57 13.89 10.22
CA THR A 384 -1.67 14.19 11.34
C THR A 384 -1.86 13.14 12.42
N GLY A 385 -0.78 12.49 12.83
CA GLY A 385 -0.79 11.43 13.82
C GLY A 385 0.48 11.37 14.64
N LEU A 386 0.67 10.25 15.34
CA LEU A 386 1.83 10.03 16.21
C LEU A 386 3.15 10.11 15.43
N SER A 387 3.22 9.48 14.25
CA SER A 387 4.40 9.49 13.40
C SER A 387 4.81 10.89 12.94
N ASN A 388 3.88 11.69 12.40
CA ASN A 388 4.18 13.05 11.98
C ASN A 388 4.60 13.94 13.14
N THR A 389 3.92 13.81 14.30
CA THR A 389 4.23 14.58 15.49
C THR A 389 5.62 14.26 16.02
N LEU A 390 5.96 12.98 16.18
CA LEU A 390 7.29 12.57 16.63
C LEU A 390 8.38 12.96 15.64
N LYS A 391 8.11 12.86 14.35
CA LYS A 391 9.03 13.36 13.32
C LYS A 391 9.33 14.85 13.46
N GLY A 392 8.32 15.66 13.78
CA GLY A 392 8.48 17.09 14.10
C GLY A 392 9.36 17.36 15.32
N PHE A 393 9.50 16.40 16.23
CA PHE A 393 10.43 16.42 17.37
C PHE A 393 11.78 15.75 17.08
N GLY A 394 12.09 15.41 15.83
CA GLY A 394 13.38 14.86 15.41
C GLY A 394 13.50 13.34 15.52
N TYR A 395 12.40 12.63 15.78
CA TYR A 395 12.40 11.17 15.79
C TYR A 395 12.59 10.58 14.38
N GLN A 396 13.24 9.43 14.33
CA GLN A 396 13.27 8.55 13.17
C GLN A 396 12.15 7.51 13.34
N ASN A 397 11.26 7.42 12.36
CA ASN A 397 10.08 6.55 12.43
C ASN A 397 10.26 5.31 11.57
N ILE A 398 10.10 4.12 12.18
CA ILE A 398 10.19 2.84 11.48
C ILE A 398 8.95 1.98 11.78
N TYR A 399 8.41 1.33 10.73
CA TYR A 399 7.38 0.32 10.84
C TYR A 399 7.94 -1.04 10.43
N ILE A 400 7.66 -2.07 11.22
CA ILE A 400 8.23 -3.40 11.07
C ILE A 400 7.07 -4.40 11.13
N THR A 401 6.96 -5.24 10.10
CA THR A 401 5.93 -6.28 10.01
C THR A 401 6.53 -7.58 9.48
N THR A 402 5.90 -8.70 9.79
CA THR A 402 6.33 -10.02 9.36
C THR A 402 6.07 -10.28 7.87
N HIS A 403 4.98 -9.74 7.34
CA HIS A 403 4.42 -10.08 6.02
C HIS A 403 4.60 -8.97 4.98
N ASP A 404 3.99 -9.18 3.82
CA ASP A 404 4.03 -8.23 2.69
C ASP A 404 3.46 -6.86 3.09
N GLU A 405 4.27 -5.83 2.97
CA GLU A 405 3.95 -4.42 3.29
C GLU A 405 2.80 -3.82 2.47
N GLN A 406 2.45 -4.46 1.33
CA GLN A 406 1.36 -3.98 0.47
C GLN A 406 -0.01 -4.54 0.87
N PHE A 407 -0.04 -5.44 1.85
CA PHE A 407 -1.31 -5.87 2.42
C PHE A 407 -2.04 -4.66 2.98
N ASP A 408 -3.33 -4.51 2.62
CA ASP A 408 -4.17 -3.34 2.96
C ASP A 408 -3.57 -1.97 2.61
N ASN A 409 -2.59 -1.94 1.71
CA ASN A 409 -1.90 -0.72 1.30
C ASN A 409 -1.14 -0.01 2.45
N VAL A 410 -0.79 -0.74 3.51
CA VAL A 410 -0.17 -0.19 4.73
C VAL A 410 1.10 0.58 4.40
N SER A 411 1.98 0.03 3.57
CA SER A 411 3.25 0.70 3.22
C SER A 411 3.03 2.05 2.54
N GLY A 412 2.15 2.09 1.54
CA GLY A 412 1.85 3.34 0.83
C GLY A 412 1.29 4.40 1.76
N PHE A 413 0.36 4.00 2.62
CA PHE A 413 -0.28 4.88 3.59
C PHE A 413 0.72 5.40 4.64
N LEU A 414 1.50 4.54 5.28
CA LEU A 414 2.42 4.93 6.34
C LEU A 414 3.57 5.81 5.82
N ARG A 415 4.10 5.54 4.62
CA ARG A 415 5.11 6.41 3.98
C ARG A 415 4.58 7.80 3.69
N ALA A 416 3.35 7.92 3.20
CA ALA A 416 2.69 9.21 2.99
C ALA A 416 2.41 9.96 4.31
N ASN A 417 2.36 9.22 5.43
CA ASN A 417 1.92 9.71 6.73
C ASN A 417 3.00 9.61 7.83
N GLY A 418 4.27 9.84 7.48
CA GLY A 418 5.32 10.18 8.43
C GLY A 418 6.30 9.06 8.81
N PHE A 419 6.18 7.84 8.27
CA PHE A 419 7.18 6.79 8.47
C PHE A 419 8.33 6.90 7.48
N ASP A 420 9.57 6.83 7.98
CA ASP A 420 10.79 6.97 7.20
C ASP A 420 11.23 5.65 6.58
N LYS A 421 11.06 4.55 7.31
CA LYS A 421 11.48 3.21 6.91
C LYS A 421 10.39 2.19 7.19
N ILE A 422 10.28 1.20 6.31
CA ILE A 422 9.39 0.04 6.50
C ILE A 422 10.22 -1.21 6.26
N ILE A 423 10.19 -2.14 7.22
CA ILE A 423 10.75 -3.48 7.12
C ILE A 423 9.58 -4.46 7.01
N SER A 424 9.66 -5.37 6.05
CA SER A 424 8.60 -6.30 5.70
C SER A 424 9.18 -7.60 5.13
N GLN A 425 8.34 -8.52 4.71
CA GLN A 425 8.74 -9.82 4.19
C GLN A 425 9.88 -9.77 3.15
N LYS A 426 9.94 -8.75 2.33
CA LYS A 426 10.97 -8.60 1.27
C LYS A 426 12.37 -8.33 1.82
N ASP A 427 12.48 -7.82 3.05
CA ASP A 427 13.73 -7.45 3.68
C ASP A 427 14.36 -8.61 4.46
N TYR A 428 13.57 -9.67 4.73
CA TYR A 428 14.03 -10.87 5.42
C TYR A 428 14.57 -11.91 4.45
N PRO A 429 15.51 -12.79 4.91
CA PRO A 429 15.94 -13.95 4.14
C PRO A 429 14.74 -14.84 3.77
N SER A 430 14.64 -15.23 2.51
CA SER A 430 13.52 -16.05 2.00
C SER A 430 13.35 -17.39 2.72
N ALA A 431 14.46 -17.97 3.22
CA ALA A 431 14.44 -19.21 4.01
C ALA A 431 13.74 -19.07 5.37
N LYS A 432 13.55 -17.84 5.88
CA LYS A 432 12.84 -17.57 7.13
C LYS A 432 11.35 -17.25 6.94
N VAL A 433 10.90 -17.14 5.71
CA VAL A 433 9.49 -16.91 5.37
C VAL A 433 8.74 -18.25 5.41
N LEU A 434 7.93 -18.46 6.43
CA LEU A 434 7.25 -19.74 6.67
C LEU A 434 5.87 -19.83 6.00
N SER A 435 5.22 -18.70 5.75
CA SER A 435 3.86 -18.67 5.21
C SER A 435 3.54 -17.40 4.45
N THR A 436 2.29 -17.24 4.04
CA THR A 436 1.76 -15.97 3.49
C THR A 436 1.75 -14.83 4.50
N LEU A 437 1.93 -15.14 5.79
CA LEU A 437 2.10 -14.15 6.86
C LEU A 437 3.57 -13.80 7.12
N GLY A 438 4.48 -14.27 6.27
CA GLY A 438 5.89 -13.90 6.29
C GLY A 438 6.73 -14.70 7.27
N VAL A 439 7.59 -14.00 8.01
CA VAL A 439 8.46 -14.58 9.02
C VAL A 439 7.76 -14.71 10.37
N PRO A 440 8.21 -15.61 11.27
CA PRO A 440 7.69 -15.68 12.63
C PRO A 440 7.95 -14.40 13.45
N ASP A 441 7.08 -14.09 14.41
CA ASP A 441 7.19 -12.86 15.21
C ASP A 441 8.53 -12.73 15.93
N HIS A 442 9.04 -13.80 16.55
CA HIS A 442 10.34 -13.74 17.24
C HIS A 442 11.47 -13.35 16.29
N TYR A 443 11.47 -13.89 15.05
CA TYR A 443 12.47 -13.56 14.05
C TYR A 443 12.38 -12.10 13.59
N MET A 444 11.17 -11.57 13.43
CA MET A 444 10.94 -10.14 13.16
C MET A 444 11.58 -9.28 14.26
N PHE A 445 11.38 -9.64 15.52
CA PHE A 445 11.95 -8.92 16.65
C PHE A 445 13.48 -9.01 16.69
N GLU A 446 14.06 -10.20 16.49
CA GLU A 446 15.51 -10.38 16.40
C GLU A 446 16.13 -9.55 15.27
N TYR A 447 15.52 -9.58 14.10
CA TYR A 447 15.98 -8.82 12.94
C TYR A 447 15.94 -7.30 13.17
N ALA A 448 15.03 -6.83 14.00
CA ALA A 448 14.88 -5.41 14.29
C ALA A 448 15.96 -4.86 15.22
N ILE A 449 16.54 -5.67 16.13
CA ILE A 449 17.52 -5.20 17.12
C ILE A 449 18.70 -4.47 16.49
N PRO A 450 19.44 -5.04 15.51
CA PRO A 450 20.56 -4.34 14.88
C PRO A 450 20.12 -3.06 14.15
N VAL A 451 18.90 -3.01 13.62
CA VAL A 451 18.37 -1.82 12.96
C VAL A 451 18.10 -0.71 13.97
N LEU A 452 17.50 -1.04 15.15
CA LEU A 452 17.25 -0.08 16.21
C LEU A 452 18.57 0.41 16.84
N ASN A 453 19.57 -0.46 16.94
CA ASN A 453 20.92 -0.08 17.40
C ASN A 453 21.58 0.94 16.46
N ASP A 454 21.48 0.71 15.14
CA ASP A 454 21.97 1.65 14.14
C ASP A 454 21.23 3.00 14.23
N MET A 455 19.90 2.99 14.34
CA MET A 455 19.12 4.22 14.52
C MET A 455 19.52 4.99 15.77
N TYR A 456 19.72 4.30 16.90
CA TYR A 456 20.13 4.90 18.16
C TYR A 456 21.55 5.47 18.10
N ALA A 457 22.46 4.85 17.35
CA ALA A 457 23.84 5.33 17.17
C ALA A 457 23.91 6.73 16.51
N HIS A 458 22.87 7.14 15.77
CA HIS A 458 22.77 8.48 15.18
C HIS A 458 22.36 9.58 16.19
N GLN A 459 22.28 9.26 17.48
CA GLN A 459 21.92 10.19 18.57
C GLN A 459 20.55 10.88 18.39
N LYS A 460 19.64 10.24 17.68
CA LYS A 460 18.25 10.66 17.52
C LYS A 460 17.33 9.65 18.18
N PRO A 461 16.26 10.09 18.84
CA PRO A 461 15.26 9.16 19.34
C PRO A 461 14.56 8.46 18.17
N PHE A 462 14.16 7.21 18.36
CA PHE A 462 13.39 6.47 17.37
C PHE A 462 11.97 6.18 17.85
N PHE A 463 11.06 6.07 16.90
CA PHE A 463 9.73 5.52 17.06
C PHE A 463 9.62 4.27 16.21
N ALA A 464 9.61 3.12 16.85
CA ALA A 464 9.46 1.81 16.18
C ALA A 464 8.07 1.24 16.44
N THR A 465 7.34 0.96 15.38
CA THR A 465 6.05 0.28 15.42
C THR A 465 6.20 -1.13 14.87
N PHE A 466 5.86 -2.14 15.66
CA PHE A 466 5.81 -3.54 15.26
C PHE A 466 4.36 -3.97 15.06
N MET A 467 4.11 -4.71 13.99
CA MET A 467 2.85 -5.42 13.75
C MET A 467 3.13 -6.91 13.68
N THR A 468 2.68 -7.66 14.68
CA THR A 468 2.83 -9.12 14.73
C THR A 468 1.79 -9.82 13.85
N ALA A 469 1.91 -11.13 13.66
CA ALA A 469 0.97 -11.90 12.85
C ALA A 469 0.64 -13.29 13.42
N SER A 470 1.18 -13.66 14.58
CA SER A 470 1.14 -15.07 15.02
C SER A 470 -0.25 -15.59 15.34
N ASP A 471 -1.16 -14.78 15.84
CA ASP A 471 -2.53 -15.20 16.16
C ASP A 471 -3.50 -15.07 14.97
N HIS A 472 -3.03 -15.44 13.80
CA HIS A 472 -3.79 -15.44 12.54
C HIS A 472 -3.47 -16.71 11.74
N GLY A 473 -4.43 -17.22 10.99
CA GLY A 473 -4.22 -18.35 10.09
C GLY A 473 -3.35 -18.01 8.85
N PRO A 474 -2.44 -18.89 8.43
CA PRO A 474 -2.17 -20.22 8.97
C PRO A 474 -1.40 -20.15 10.30
N TYR A 475 -1.87 -20.90 11.29
CA TYR A 475 -1.27 -20.95 12.62
C TYR A 475 -0.02 -21.83 12.60
N ILE A 476 1.16 -21.22 12.46
CA ILE A 476 2.44 -21.93 12.35
C ILE A 476 3.34 -21.54 13.51
N ILE A 477 3.66 -22.52 14.36
CA ILE A 477 4.69 -22.39 15.40
C ILE A 477 5.97 -23.00 14.84
N PRO A 478 7.10 -22.27 14.77
CA PRO A 478 8.37 -22.81 14.29
C PRO A 478 8.86 -23.97 15.18
N GLU A 479 9.44 -25.00 14.57
CA GLU A 479 9.96 -26.17 15.29
C GLU A 479 11.41 -25.96 15.78
N ASP A 480 12.18 -25.08 15.14
CA ASP A 480 13.61 -24.84 15.35
C ASP A 480 13.90 -23.74 16.41
N ILE A 481 12.99 -23.58 17.40
CA ILE A 481 13.11 -22.59 18.46
C ILE A 481 13.03 -23.20 19.86
N ASP A 482 13.55 -22.47 20.86
CA ASP A 482 13.47 -22.86 22.28
C ASP A 482 12.10 -22.51 22.87
N PHE A 483 11.05 -22.95 22.18
CA PHE A 483 9.66 -22.82 22.63
C PHE A 483 8.86 -24.04 22.22
N LYS A 484 8.05 -24.55 23.16
CA LYS A 484 7.05 -25.58 22.89
C LYS A 484 5.74 -25.20 23.56
N PRO A 485 4.61 -25.22 22.83
CA PRO A 485 3.32 -24.91 23.41
C PRO A 485 2.97 -25.97 24.49
N ARG A 486 2.38 -25.50 25.58
CA ARG A 486 1.86 -26.38 26.65
C ARG A 486 0.51 -26.96 26.26
N ASN A 487 -0.29 -26.17 25.53
CA ASN A 487 -1.58 -26.60 25.04
C ASN A 487 -1.43 -27.32 23.69
N LYS A 488 -2.20 -28.41 23.53
CA LYS A 488 -2.22 -29.19 22.28
C LYS A 488 -3.07 -28.53 21.19
N ASP A 489 -4.01 -27.69 21.56
CA ASP A 489 -4.81 -26.91 20.60
C ASP A 489 -3.92 -25.83 19.97
N ILE A 490 -3.84 -25.85 18.64
CA ILE A 490 -3.02 -24.91 17.88
C ILE A 490 -3.43 -23.45 18.11
N HIS A 491 -4.73 -23.18 18.31
CA HIS A 491 -5.24 -21.83 18.57
C HIS A 491 -4.83 -21.30 19.94
N GLU A 492 -4.64 -22.19 20.93
CA GLU A 492 -4.10 -21.82 22.24
C GLU A 492 -2.57 -21.76 22.21
N GLY A 493 -1.94 -22.74 21.56
CA GLY A 493 -0.50 -22.81 21.42
C GLY A 493 0.11 -21.61 20.68
N ILE A 494 -0.60 -21.06 19.69
CA ILE A 494 -0.12 -19.87 18.94
C ILE A 494 -0.20 -18.60 19.81
N VAL A 495 -1.14 -18.49 20.72
CA VAL A 495 -1.21 -17.39 21.69
C VAL A 495 -0.05 -17.49 22.67
N GLU A 496 0.25 -18.70 23.20
CA GLU A 496 1.42 -18.94 24.04
C GLU A 496 2.73 -18.58 23.31
N TYR A 497 2.81 -18.90 22.02
CA TYR A 497 3.95 -18.54 21.18
C TYR A 497 4.07 -17.01 21.02
N ALA A 498 2.98 -16.30 20.76
CA ALA A 498 2.98 -14.84 20.65
C ALA A 498 3.46 -14.17 21.95
N ASP A 499 3.01 -14.63 23.10
CA ASP A 499 3.48 -14.17 24.42
C ASP A 499 4.97 -14.46 24.64
N TRP A 500 5.41 -15.68 24.28
CA TRP A 500 6.83 -16.05 24.34
C TRP A 500 7.69 -15.18 23.41
N ALA A 501 7.24 -14.88 22.19
CA ALA A 501 7.98 -14.05 21.25
C ALA A 501 8.17 -12.62 21.77
N ILE A 502 7.17 -12.05 22.43
CA ILE A 502 7.28 -10.74 23.09
C ILE A 502 8.24 -10.82 24.29
N ARG A 503 8.18 -11.87 25.11
CA ARG A 503 9.16 -12.10 26.18
C ARG A 503 10.59 -12.18 25.61
N HIS A 504 10.78 -12.91 24.55
CA HIS A 504 12.07 -13.05 23.87
C HIS A 504 12.58 -11.68 23.39
N PHE A 505 11.73 -10.90 22.73
CA PHE A 505 12.05 -9.53 22.34
C PHE A 505 12.49 -8.68 23.52
N MET A 506 11.73 -8.68 24.62
CA MET A 506 12.05 -7.88 25.80
C MET A 506 13.37 -8.30 26.47
N ASN A 507 13.71 -9.59 26.43
CA ASN A 507 14.97 -10.11 26.93
C ASN A 507 16.17 -9.62 26.10
N ILE A 508 16.09 -9.69 24.77
CA ILE A 508 17.18 -9.22 23.90
C ILE A 508 17.28 -7.69 23.87
N ALA A 509 16.14 -6.99 23.92
CA ALA A 509 16.08 -5.53 24.02
C ALA A 509 16.68 -5.04 25.35
N GLY A 510 16.45 -5.75 26.45
CA GLY A 510 17.01 -5.44 27.78
C GLY A 510 18.53 -5.40 27.84
N GLN A 511 19.20 -6.01 26.87
CA GLN A 511 20.66 -5.98 26.74
C GLN A 511 21.18 -4.76 25.96
N GLN A 512 20.26 -3.94 25.38
CA GLN A 512 20.65 -2.82 24.53
C GLN A 512 20.74 -1.51 25.32
N THR A 513 21.66 -0.64 24.91
CA THR A 513 21.94 0.64 25.58
C THR A 513 20.76 1.62 25.55
N TRP A 514 19.86 1.48 24.60
CA TRP A 514 18.67 2.33 24.46
C TRP A 514 17.49 1.87 25.32
N PHE A 515 17.52 0.65 25.87
CA PHE A 515 16.38 0.03 26.56
C PHE A 515 15.83 0.88 27.70
N ASP A 516 16.69 1.32 28.57
CA ASP A 516 16.30 2.12 29.74
C ASP A 516 15.65 3.46 29.40
N ASN A 517 16.04 4.06 28.24
CA ASN A 517 15.47 5.31 27.76
C ASN A 517 14.35 5.07 26.74
N THR A 518 13.58 3.98 26.90
CA THR A 518 12.52 3.60 25.97
C THR A 518 11.19 3.42 26.68
N ILE A 519 10.14 3.85 26.03
CA ILE A 519 8.75 3.60 26.37
C ILE A 519 8.25 2.47 25.48
N PHE A 520 7.89 1.36 26.08
CA PHE A 520 7.28 0.23 25.39
C PHE A 520 5.76 0.27 25.61
N VAL A 521 5.02 0.13 24.54
CA VAL A 521 3.55 0.09 24.53
C VAL A 521 3.10 -1.17 23.81
N PHE A 522 2.32 -1.99 24.49
CA PHE A 522 1.77 -3.21 23.96
C PHE A 522 0.25 -3.08 23.92
N LEU A 523 -0.34 -3.22 22.73
CA LEU A 523 -1.79 -3.29 22.55
C LEU A 523 -2.09 -4.20 21.37
N ALA A 524 -3.36 -4.65 21.25
CA ALA A 524 -3.76 -5.40 20.05
C ALA A 524 -4.30 -4.48 18.97
N ASP A 525 -4.29 -4.96 17.72
CA ASP A 525 -4.99 -4.32 16.60
C ASP A 525 -6.51 -4.47 16.74
N HIS A 526 -6.97 -5.64 17.09
CA HIS A 526 -8.34 -5.99 17.51
C HIS A 526 -8.29 -7.24 18.38
N GLY A 527 -9.43 -7.64 18.91
CA GLY A 527 -9.53 -8.92 19.61
C GLY A 527 -10.03 -10.03 18.69
N ALA A 528 -10.28 -11.17 19.30
CA ALA A 528 -10.90 -12.34 18.67
C ALA A 528 -12.08 -12.82 19.52
N VAL A 529 -13.03 -13.55 18.92
CA VAL A 529 -14.11 -14.19 19.69
C VAL A 529 -13.52 -15.24 20.57
N VAL A 530 -13.74 -15.10 21.89
CA VAL A 530 -13.30 -16.05 22.90
C VAL A 530 -14.52 -16.50 23.72
N GLY A 531 -14.78 -17.80 23.76
CA GLY A 531 -15.93 -18.36 24.47
C GLY A 531 -17.25 -18.21 23.72
N SER A 532 -18.39 -18.38 24.43
CA SER A 532 -19.73 -18.21 23.89
C SER A 532 -20.18 -16.73 23.99
N ASN A 533 -20.78 -16.22 22.91
CA ASN A 533 -21.37 -14.88 22.92
C ASN A 533 -22.70 -14.92 23.69
N VAL A 534 -22.79 -14.09 24.72
CA VAL A 534 -24.03 -13.90 25.50
C VAL A 534 -24.92 -12.85 24.85
N TYR A 535 -24.32 -11.96 24.04
CA TYR A 535 -24.99 -10.84 23.37
C TYR A 535 -24.72 -10.84 21.88
N ASP A 536 -25.61 -10.24 21.09
CA ASP A 536 -25.43 -10.08 19.64
C ASP A 536 -24.17 -9.28 19.25
N MET A 537 -23.71 -8.43 20.15
CA MET A 537 -22.44 -7.71 20.00
C MET A 537 -21.37 -8.33 20.90
N PRO A 538 -20.42 -9.10 20.35
CA PRO A 538 -19.38 -9.74 21.13
C PRO A 538 -18.32 -8.72 21.57
N ILE A 539 -18.45 -8.18 22.79
CA ILE A 539 -17.51 -7.21 23.39
C ILE A 539 -16.07 -7.75 23.41
N SER A 540 -15.89 -9.07 23.48
CA SER A 540 -14.58 -9.73 23.43
C SER A 540 -13.79 -9.43 22.14
N TYR A 541 -14.48 -9.11 21.05
CA TYR A 541 -13.85 -8.69 19.80
C TYR A 541 -13.18 -7.31 19.89
N ASN A 542 -13.67 -6.47 20.77
CA ASN A 542 -13.18 -5.11 20.91
C ASN A 542 -12.38 -4.90 22.20
N HIS A 543 -12.54 -5.77 23.20
CA HIS A 543 -11.77 -5.67 24.44
C HIS A 543 -10.34 -6.18 24.23
N ILE A 544 -9.36 -5.28 24.30
CA ILE A 544 -7.95 -5.56 24.05
C ILE A 544 -7.08 -5.05 25.23
N PRO A 545 -5.93 -5.67 25.50
CA PRO A 545 -5.01 -5.14 26.49
C PRO A 545 -4.33 -3.84 26.00
N LEU A 546 -4.04 -2.94 26.93
CA LEU A 546 -3.06 -1.87 26.75
C LEU A 546 -2.12 -1.85 27.96
N ILE A 547 -0.85 -2.16 27.71
CA ILE A 547 0.20 -2.20 28.74
C ILE A 547 1.29 -1.21 28.34
N VAL A 548 1.73 -0.38 29.30
CA VAL A 548 2.82 0.58 29.09
C VAL A 548 3.93 0.29 30.10
N TYR A 549 5.10 -0.06 29.56
CA TYR A 549 6.33 -0.30 30.30
C TYR A 549 7.37 0.76 29.98
N ALA A 550 7.92 1.41 30.99
CA ALA A 550 8.98 2.40 30.82
C ALA A 550 9.90 2.37 32.04
N PRO A 551 11.04 1.66 32.00
CA PRO A 551 11.82 1.30 33.19
C PRO A 551 12.34 2.51 33.99
N LYS A 552 12.68 3.61 33.33
CA LYS A 552 13.10 4.85 34.00
C LYS A 552 11.95 5.71 34.51
N LEU A 553 10.78 5.62 33.89
CA LEU A 553 9.67 6.58 34.08
C LEU A 553 8.56 6.01 34.95
N ILE A 554 8.27 4.71 34.85
CA ILE A 554 7.24 4.02 35.64
C ILE A 554 7.92 3.31 36.82
N LYS A 555 7.67 3.79 38.04
CA LYS A 555 8.25 3.22 39.27
C LYS A 555 7.24 2.41 40.08
N THR A 556 5.95 2.60 39.83
CA THR A 556 4.87 1.92 40.56
C THR A 556 3.83 1.41 39.59
N ALA A 557 3.38 0.19 39.81
CA ALA A 557 2.28 -0.40 39.04
C ALA A 557 0.98 0.39 39.23
N GLN A 558 0.19 0.50 38.18
CA GLN A 558 -1.12 1.12 38.25
C GLN A 558 -2.11 0.41 37.29
N ALA A 559 -3.19 -0.10 37.86
CA ALA A 559 -4.34 -0.53 37.11
C ALA A 559 -5.26 0.66 36.81
N ILE A 560 -5.49 0.98 35.54
CA ILE A 560 -6.29 2.12 35.12
C ILE A 560 -7.66 1.58 34.67
N GLN A 561 -8.72 1.96 35.41
CA GLN A 561 -10.08 1.48 35.20
C GLN A 561 -10.89 2.35 34.24
N ASN A 562 -10.36 3.49 33.84
CA ASN A 562 -11.06 4.39 32.93
C ASN A 562 -11.22 3.74 31.56
N PHE A 563 -12.40 3.94 30.97
CA PHE A 563 -12.68 3.54 29.59
C PHE A 563 -11.74 4.27 28.62
N GLY A 564 -11.21 3.55 27.65
CA GLY A 564 -10.38 4.10 26.60
C GLY A 564 -10.38 3.25 25.34
N GLY A 565 -9.89 3.80 24.26
CA GLY A 565 -9.79 3.10 23.00
C GLY A 565 -8.52 3.45 22.21
N GLN A 566 -8.30 2.79 21.11
CA GLN A 566 -7.13 3.01 20.24
C GLN A 566 -6.97 4.47 19.82
N ILE A 567 -8.07 5.21 19.64
CA ILE A 567 -8.04 6.64 19.32
C ILE A 567 -7.41 7.51 20.43
N ASP A 568 -7.31 6.98 21.65
CA ASP A 568 -6.72 7.68 22.80
C ASP A 568 -5.20 7.50 22.90
N VAL A 569 -4.60 6.61 22.11
CA VAL A 569 -3.15 6.33 22.18
C VAL A 569 -2.34 7.57 21.83
N TYR A 570 -2.57 8.15 20.66
CA TYR A 570 -1.82 9.33 20.21
C TYR A 570 -1.99 10.56 21.13
N PRO A 571 -3.21 10.97 21.56
CA PRO A 571 -3.37 12.08 22.50
C PRO A 571 -2.64 11.87 23.82
N ARG A 572 -2.53 10.64 24.30
CA ARG A 572 -1.83 10.30 25.56
C ARG A 572 -0.32 10.51 25.47
N PHE A 573 0.31 10.23 24.32
CA PHE A 573 1.70 10.57 24.09
C PHE A 573 1.98 12.09 24.08
N ARG A 574 0.98 12.91 23.80
CA ARG A 574 1.08 14.36 23.73
C ARG A 574 0.84 15.07 25.07
N ASN A 575 0.26 14.41 26.06
CA ASN A 575 -0.16 15.06 27.32
C ASN A 575 1.00 15.15 28.33
N ARG A 576 1.44 16.40 28.66
CA ARG A 576 2.68 16.75 29.32
C ARG A 576 2.47 17.30 30.75
N LYS A 577 2.02 16.52 31.69
CA LYS A 577 2.22 16.86 33.12
C LYS A 577 3.11 15.81 33.76
N LYS A 578 4.39 16.19 34.06
CA LYS A 578 5.39 15.55 34.96
C LYS A 578 5.53 14.02 35.03
N LYS A 579 4.78 13.28 34.31
CA LYS A 579 4.86 11.82 34.12
C LYS A 579 4.35 11.59 32.71
N ILE A 580 4.84 10.55 32.02
CA ILE A 580 4.09 9.99 30.91
C ILE A 580 2.78 9.57 31.53
N ILE A 581 1.84 10.49 31.48
CA ILE A 581 0.60 10.30 32.19
C ILE A 581 -0.39 9.91 31.09
N PHE A 582 -0.53 8.64 30.97
CA PHE A 582 -1.82 8.05 30.72
C PHE A 582 -2.71 8.43 31.93
N THR A 583 -3.09 9.70 32.06
CA THR A 583 -3.91 10.12 33.19
C THR A 583 -5.36 9.73 33.00
N SER A 584 -5.93 9.31 34.09
CA SER A 584 -7.33 9.02 34.33
C SER A 584 -8.28 10.24 34.30
N LYS A 585 -7.90 11.37 33.72
CA LYS A 585 -8.79 12.52 33.55
C LYS A 585 -9.01 12.76 32.05
N SER A 586 -10.13 12.22 31.57
CA SER A 586 -10.79 12.63 30.33
C SER A 586 -11.22 14.09 30.40
#